data_69de9bc761fe33f6ebe3514d66f0001e
#
_entry.id   69de9bc761fe33f6ebe3514d66f0001e
#
_cell.length_a   1.000
_cell.length_b   1.000
_cell.length_c   1.000
_cell.angle_alpha   90.00
_cell.angle_beta   90.00
_cell.angle_gamma   90.00
#
_symmetry.space_group_name_H-M   'P 1'
#
loop_
_entity.id
_entity.type
_entity.pdbx_description
1 polymer ?
#
loop_
_entity_poly.entity_id
_entity_poly.type
_entity_poly.pdbx_seq_one_letter_code
_entity_poly.pdbx_strand_id
1 'polypeptide(L)'
;WKALEECAPNVHPLDGEQWKVNFSRVHWNLDIVDTGYVKRDTPEYNWVWSPQGLINMHYPEMWGLVQFSENFVGENTVAMKASKLDKNKWALRQVYYRQQSYFNTHQRFTGSLKALKLLKPPVADTPWPPSLSLTPAGWEASMQWEDRSIFIRRDGKVWVE
;
A
#
# COMPACT_ATOMS: atom_id res chain seq x y z
N TRP A 1 10.28 -20.70 3.38
CA TRP A 1 9.70 -21.63 2.40
C TRP A 1 8.96 -22.79 3.06
N LYS A 2 9.58 -23.50 4.01
CA LYS A 2 8.98 -24.67 4.66
C LYS A 2 7.57 -24.42 5.20
N ALA A 3 7.32 -23.27 5.82
CA ALA A 3 5.98 -22.92 6.30
C ALA A 3 4.98 -22.64 5.15
N LEU A 4 5.46 -22.14 4.02
CA LEU A 4 4.63 -21.91 2.82
C LEU A 4 4.28 -23.25 2.16
N GLU A 5 5.24 -24.17 2.07
CA GLU A 5 5.04 -25.52 1.55
C GLU A 5 4.04 -26.33 2.38
N GLU A 6 4.05 -26.14 3.69
CA GLU A 6 3.08 -26.78 4.61
C GLU A 6 1.66 -26.24 4.41
N CYS A 7 1.52 -24.92 4.15
CA CYS A 7 0.21 -24.29 3.99
C CYS A 7 -0.32 -24.35 2.55
N ALA A 8 0.57 -24.35 1.56
CA ALA A 8 0.23 -24.33 0.14
C ALA A 8 1.32 -25.06 -0.69
N PRO A 9 1.33 -26.38 -0.65
CA PRO A 9 2.44 -27.21 -1.15
C PRO A 9 2.75 -27.06 -2.65
N ASN A 10 1.87 -26.45 -3.41
CA ASN A 10 2.05 -26.24 -4.86
C ASN A 10 2.25 -24.77 -5.25
N VAL A 11 2.46 -23.87 -4.28
CA VAL A 11 2.64 -22.44 -4.55
C VAL A 11 4.12 -22.08 -4.45
N HIS A 12 4.78 -22.03 -5.60
CA HIS A 12 6.14 -21.51 -5.70
C HIS A 12 6.10 -20.21 -6.51
N PRO A 13 6.53 -19.08 -5.93
CA PRO A 13 6.61 -17.85 -6.71
C PRO A 13 7.65 -17.98 -7.83
N LEU A 14 7.30 -17.43 -8.99
CA LEU A 14 8.19 -17.40 -10.15
C LEU A 14 9.22 -16.27 -10.03
N ASP A 15 10.31 -16.37 -10.79
CA ASP A 15 11.28 -15.29 -10.90
C ASP A 15 10.62 -13.99 -11.39
N GLY A 16 10.82 -12.91 -10.66
CA GLY A 16 10.20 -11.61 -10.93
C GLY A 16 8.75 -11.49 -10.49
N GLU A 17 8.13 -12.55 -9.95
CA GLU A 17 6.78 -12.46 -9.40
C GLU A 17 6.73 -11.51 -8.21
N GLN A 18 5.63 -10.77 -8.09
CA GLN A 18 5.47 -9.76 -7.05
C GLN A 18 4.22 -10.02 -6.22
N TRP A 19 4.40 -10.03 -4.91
CA TRP A 19 3.31 -10.12 -3.96
C TRP A 19 3.17 -8.84 -3.15
N LYS A 20 1.94 -8.43 -2.92
CA LYS A 20 1.65 -7.39 -1.95
C LYS A 20 1.56 -8.00 -0.56
N VAL A 21 2.41 -7.52 0.33
CA VAL A 21 2.49 -8.01 1.70
C VAL A 21 2.21 -6.87 2.66
N ASN A 22 1.30 -7.10 3.57
CA ASN A 22 1.10 -6.19 4.69
C ASN A 22 2.23 -6.42 5.71
N PHE A 23 3.29 -5.61 5.61
CA PHE A 23 4.37 -5.56 6.59
C PHE A 23 3.92 -4.85 7.87
N SER A 24 2.73 -5.16 8.30
CA SER A 24 2.26 -4.65 9.54
C SER A 24 3.18 -5.10 10.66
N ARG A 25 3.49 -4.17 11.52
CA ARG A 25 4.49 -4.23 12.56
C ARG A 25 4.49 -5.58 13.31
N VAL A 26 5.43 -6.42 13.00
CA VAL A 26 5.74 -7.61 13.79
C VAL A 26 6.65 -7.16 14.91
N HIS A 27 6.15 -7.07 16.14
CA HIS A 27 7.00 -6.98 17.30
C HIS A 27 7.48 -8.39 17.66
N TRP A 28 8.66 -8.70 17.19
CA TRP A 28 9.38 -9.86 17.68
C TRP A 28 10.15 -9.44 18.94
N ASN A 29 9.66 -9.80 20.10
CA ASN A 29 10.43 -9.74 21.32
C ASN A 29 11.35 -10.97 21.36
N LEU A 30 12.47 -10.87 20.66
CA LEU A 30 13.49 -11.89 20.60
C LEU A 30 14.76 -11.40 21.28
N ASP A 31 15.39 -12.25 22.04
CA ASP A 31 16.77 -12.09 22.48
C ASP A 31 17.71 -12.83 21.51
N ILE A 32 18.81 -12.20 21.18
CA ILE A 32 19.87 -12.84 20.40
C ILE A 32 20.82 -13.49 21.38
N VAL A 33 20.94 -14.81 21.30
CA VAL A 33 21.88 -15.60 22.07
C VAL A 33 22.85 -16.32 21.12
N ASP A 34 23.95 -16.84 21.64
CA ASP A 34 24.99 -17.50 20.83
C ASP A 34 24.48 -18.65 19.94
N THR A 35 23.38 -19.28 20.32
CA THR A 35 22.73 -20.37 19.57
C THR A 35 21.60 -19.95 18.67
N GLY A 36 21.34 -18.64 18.54
CA GLY A 36 20.26 -18.12 17.69
C GLY A 36 19.29 -17.19 18.42
N TYR A 37 18.02 -17.21 18.01
CA TYR A 37 16.99 -16.35 18.57
C TYR A 37 16.17 -17.09 19.60
N VAL A 38 16.05 -16.50 20.78
CA VAL A 38 15.21 -17.01 21.86
C VAL A 38 14.07 -16.04 22.14
N LYS A 39 12.89 -16.56 22.34
CA LYS A 39 11.70 -15.77 22.67
C LYS A 39 11.81 -15.17 24.06
N ARG A 40 11.47 -13.89 24.19
CA ARG A 40 11.26 -13.28 25.50
C ARG A 40 9.99 -13.79 26.13
N ASP A 41 10.05 -14.03 27.43
CA ASP A 41 8.86 -14.31 28.23
C ASP A 41 8.17 -13.00 28.57
N THR A 42 7.30 -12.52 27.66
CA THR A 42 6.49 -11.32 27.84
C THR A 42 5.02 -11.63 27.52
N PRO A 43 4.06 -10.88 28.07
CA PRO A 43 2.64 -11.09 27.77
C PRO A 43 2.28 -11.01 26.29
N GLU A 44 3.08 -10.27 25.50
CA GLU A 44 2.89 -10.04 24.07
C GLU A 44 3.75 -10.96 23.20
N TYR A 45 4.26 -11.94 23.79
CA TYR A 45 5.13 -12.95 23.25
C TYR A 45 4.52 -13.66 22.04
N ASN A 46 5.24 -13.66 20.91
CA ASN A 46 4.89 -14.29 19.62
C ASN A 46 3.63 -13.84 18.91
N TRP A 47 3.12 -12.72 19.19
CA TRP A 47 2.05 -12.20 18.36
C TRP A 47 2.61 -11.60 17.07
N VAL A 48 2.20 -12.15 15.93
CA VAL A 48 2.17 -11.41 14.68
C VAL A 48 1.05 -10.40 14.85
N TRP A 49 1.39 -9.22 15.25
CA TRP A 49 0.42 -8.18 15.47
C TRP A 49 0.08 -7.49 14.17
N SER A 50 -1.19 -7.48 13.82
CA SER A 50 -1.70 -6.51 12.85
C SER A 50 -1.59 -5.13 13.49
N PRO A 51 -0.83 -4.17 12.94
CA PRO A 51 -0.69 -2.87 13.54
C PRO A 51 -1.99 -2.13 13.37
N GLN A 52 -2.62 -1.92 14.44
CA GLN A 52 -3.60 -0.88 14.51
C GLN A 52 -2.85 0.45 14.35
N GLY A 53 -3.07 1.11 13.25
CA GLY A 53 -2.71 2.49 13.07
C GLY A 53 -1.54 2.83 12.13
N LEU A 54 -0.67 1.91 11.72
CA LEU A 54 0.43 2.23 10.80
C LEU A 54 0.12 1.87 9.35
N ILE A 55 -0.40 0.65 9.12
CA ILE A 55 -0.81 0.21 7.78
C ILE A 55 -2.21 -0.38 7.89
N ASN A 56 -3.18 0.24 7.24
CA ASN A 56 -4.53 -0.27 7.26
C ASN A 56 -4.63 -1.52 6.39
N MET A 57 -5.04 -2.65 6.98
CA MET A 57 -5.20 -3.93 6.27
C MET A 57 -6.24 -3.86 5.14
N HIS A 58 -7.16 -2.89 5.18
CA HIS A 58 -8.18 -2.69 4.16
C HIS A 58 -7.70 -1.85 2.96
N TYR A 59 -6.45 -1.37 2.98
CA TYR A 59 -5.87 -0.59 1.89
C TYR A 59 -4.64 -1.29 1.31
N PRO A 60 -4.83 -2.33 0.48
CA PRO A 60 -3.72 -3.10 -0.09
C PRO A 60 -2.72 -2.27 -0.89
N GLU A 61 -3.12 -1.11 -1.40
CA GLU A 61 -2.21 -0.19 -2.08
C GLU A 61 -1.15 0.44 -1.17
N MET A 62 -1.35 0.37 0.15
CA MET A 62 -0.38 0.82 1.15
C MET A 62 0.55 -0.30 1.62
N TRP A 63 0.28 -1.53 1.19
CA TRP A 63 1.10 -2.67 1.57
C TRP A 63 2.45 -2.63 0.85
N GLY A 64 3.46 -3.23 1.45
CA GLY A 64 4.75 -3.40 0.81
C GLY A 64 4.71 -4.36 -0.36
N LEU A 65 5.71 -4.26 -1.22
CA LEU A 65 5.88 -5.13 -2.38
C LEU A 65 7.09 -6.02 -2.14
N VAL A 66 6.92 -7.33 -2.31
CA VAL A 66 7.99 -8.31 -2.34
C VAL A 66 8.12 -8.80 -3.77
N GLN A 67 9.33 -8.80 -4.31
CA GLN A 67 9.66 -9.40 -5.58
C GLN A 67 10.56 -10.61 -5.36
N PHE A 68 10.18 -11.72 -5.93
CA PHE A 68 10.96 -12.96 -5.85
C PHE A 68 12.03 -12.97 -6.94
N SER A 69 13.16 -13.60 -6.63
CA SER A 69 14.26 -13.77 -7.57
C SER A 69 14.94 -15.12 -7.34
N GLU A 70 15.35 -15.76 -8.41
CA GLU A 70 16.17 -16.98 -8.38
C GLU A 70 17.67 -16.66 -8.18
N ASN A 71 18.07 -15.39 -8.23
CA ASN A 71 19.48 -15.00 -8.00
C ASN A 71 19.87 -15.22 -6.55
N PHE A 72 21.06 -15.77 -6.35
CA PHE A 72 21.62 -15.90 -5.00
C PHE A 72 21.93 -14.54 -4.39
N VAL A 73 21.78 -14.46 -3.07
CA VAL A 73 22.11 -13.24 -2.32
C VAL A 73 23.56 -12.85 -2.53
N GLY A 74 23.78 -11.63 -3.00
CA GLY A 74 25.11 -11.08 -3.22
C GLY A 74 25.66 -11.24 -4.65
N GLU A 75 25.04 -12.02 -5.53
CA GLU A 75 25.51 -12.16 -6.91
C GLU A 75 25.08 -11.00 -7.82
N ASN A 76 23.82 -10.64 -7.77
CA ASN A 76 23.26 -9.56 -8.58
C ASN A 76 22.17 -8.79 -7.85
N THR A 77 22.05 -7.50 -8.14
CA THR A 77 20.94 -6.69 -7.66
C THR A 77 19.79 -6.76 -8.67
N VAL A 78 18.66 -7.28 -8.26
CA VAL A 78 17.43 -7.31 -9.07
C VAL A 78 16.65 -6.02 -8.85
N ALA A 79 16.44 -5.27 -9.93
CA ALA A 79 15.68 -4.04 -9.86
C ALA A 79 14.19 -4.32 -9.61
N MET A 80 13.61 -3.65 -8.62
CA MET A 80 12.18 -3.72 -8.33
C MET A 80 11.37 -3.13 -9.49
N LYS A 81 10.46 -3.90 -10.06
CA LYS A 81 9.54 -3.46 -11.11
C LYS A 81 8.28 -2.84 -10.48
N ALA A 82 8.19 -1.51 -10.46
CA ALA A 82 7.00 -0.84 -9.98
C ALA A 82 5.86 -0.90 -11.01
N SER A 83 4.69 -1.40 -10.61
CA SER A 83 3.49 -1.39 -11.44
C SER A 83 3.03 0.06 -11.72
N LYS A 84 2.76 0.38 -13.00
CA LYS A 84 2.16 1.68 -13.37
C LYS A 84 0.79 1.88 -12.71
N LEU A 85 -0.01 0.83 -12.62
CA LEU A 85 -1.31 0.85 -11.95
C LEU A 85 -1.16 1.23 -10.47
N ASP A 86 -0.19 0.68 -9.77
CA ASP A 86 0.03 0.99 -8.35
C ASP A 86 0.52 2.42 -8.14
N LYS A 87 1.35 2.94 -9.05
CA LYS A 87 1.74 4.36 -9.05
C LYS A 87 0.51 5.27 -9.21
N ASN A 88 -0.39 4.93 -10.12
CA ASN A 88 -1.61 5.69 -10.37
C ASN A 88 -2.57 5.62 -9.16
N LYS A 89 -2.77 4.44 -8.58
CA LYS A 89 -3.54 4.28 -7.34
C LYS A 89 -2.95 5.10 -6.20
N TRP A 90 -1.62 5.13 -6.09
CA TRP A 90 -0.94 5.92 -5.08
C TRP A 90 -1.09 7.43 -5.31
N ALA A 91 -1.06 7.90 -6.57
CA ALA A 91 -1.35 9.29 -6.90
C ALA A 91 -2.76 9.71 -6.47
N LEU A 92 -3.78 8.88 -6.78
CA LEU A 92 -5.15 9.12 -6.30
C LEU A 92 -5.25 9.08 -4.77
N ARG A 93 -4.49 8.21 -4.10
CA ARG A 93 -4.46 8.16 -2.64
C ARG A 93 -4.02 9.50 -2.02
N GLN A 94 -3.21 10.28 -2.70
CA GLN A 94 -2.83 11.63 -2.24
C GLN A 94 -4.03 12.58 -2.20
N VAL A 95 -5.02 12.42 -3.10
CA VAL A 95 -6.28 13.17 -3.04
C VAL A 95 -7.01 12.84 -1.74
N TYR A 96 -7.09 11.57 -1.37
CA TYR A 96 -7.72 11.14 -0.13
C TYR A 96 -7.06 11.80 1.09
N TYR A 97 -5.74 11.74 1.22
CA TYR A 97 -5.05 12.36 2.36
C TYR A 97 -5.24 13.88 2.42
N ARG A 98 -5.21 14.54 1.27
CA ARG A 98 -5.45 16.00 1.19
C ARG A 98 -6.90 16.36 1.53
N GLN A 99 -7.86 15.56 1.12
CA GLN A 99 -9.27 15.73 1.50
C GLN A 99 -9.49 15.54 3.01
N GLN A 100 -8.85 14.55 3.63
CA GLN A 100 -8.90 14.36 5.08
C GLN A 100 -8.30 15.55 5.82
N SER A 101 -7.12 16.00 5.40
CA SER A 101 -6.47 17.19 5.98
C SER A 101 -7.32 18.45 5.81
N TYR A 102 -7.93 18.64 4.63
CA TYR A 102 -8.82 19.77 4.36
C TYR A 102 -10.08 19.73 5.24
N PHE A 103 -10.67 18.54 5.39
CA PHE A 103 -11.84 18.33 6.25
C PHE A 103 -11.53 18.62 7.70
N ASN A 104 -10.39 18.19 8.21
CA ASN A 104 -9.98 18.47 9.60
C ASN A 104 -9.90 19.96 9.90
N THR A 105 -9.51 20.78 8.89
CA THR A 105 -9.37 22.24 9.06
C THR A 105 -10.68 22.99 8.80
N HIS A 106 -11.47 22.55 7.80
CA HIS A 106 -12.60 23.33 7.28
C HIS A 106 -13.96 22.69 7.58
N GLN A 107 -14.00 21.49 8.17
CA GLN A 107 -15.18 20.69 8.48
C GLN A 107 -16.08 20.40 7.26
N ARG A 108 -15.47 20.43 6.07
CA ARG A 108 -16.12 20.13 4.79
C ARG A 108 -15.10 19.62 3.77
N PHE A 109 -15.56 18.88 2.78
CA PHE A 109 -14.75 18.49 1.62
C PHE A 109 -14.76 19.57 0.54
N THR A 110 -13.84 19.46 -0.43
CA THR A 110 -13.76 20.40 -1.56
C THR A 110 -13.66 19.66 -2.89
N GLY A 111 -14.30 20.21 -3.93
CA GLY A 111 -14.12 19.77 -5.32
C GLY A 111 -12.93 20.44 -6.03
N SER A 112 -12.11 21.20 -5.31
CA SER A 112 -11.03 21.99 -5.91
C SER A 112 -9.66 21.38 -5.64
N LEU A 113 -9.00 20.86 -6.67
CA LEU A 113 -7.61 20.42 -6.61
C LEU A 113 -6.64 21.54 -6.18
N LYS A 114 -6.97 22.80 -6.52
CA LYS A 114 -6.19 23.98 -6.08
C LYS A 114 -6.25 24.14 -4.56
N ALA A 115 -7.44 23.99 -3.96
CA ALA A 115 -7.61 24.06 -2.51
C ALA A 115 -6.88 22.92 -1.80
N LEU A 116 -6.77 21.75 -2.43
CA LEU A 116 -6.01 20.60 -1.93
C LEU A 116 -4.49 20.71 -2.19
N LYS A 117 -4.02 21.76 -2.89
CA LYS A 117 -2.62 21.91 -3.33
C LYS A 117 -2.13 20.76 -4.22
N LEU A 118 -3.01 20.28 -5.09
CA LEU A 118 -2.78 19.14 -5.98
C LEU A 118 -2.91 19.51 -7.47
N LEU A 119 -2.47 20.71 -7.85
CA LEU A 119 -2.46 21.13 -9.27
C LEU A 119 -1.38 20.40 -10.09
N LYS A 120 -0.32 19.92 -9.44
CA LYS A 120 0.74 19.13 -10.07
C LYS A 120 0.61 17.69 -9.62
N PRO A 121 1.03 16.71 -10.45
CA PRO A 121 1.00 15.31 -10.07
C PRO A 121 1.88 15.06 -8.84
N PRO A 122 1.36 14.39 -7.80
CA PRO A 122 2.16 14.03 -6.63
C PRO A 122 3.13 12.88 -6.89
N VAL A 123 2.92 12.16 -7.99
CA VAL A 123 3.76 11.07 -8.48
C VAL A 123 4.08 11.34 -9.95
N ALA A 124 5.35 11.24 -10.31
CA ALA A 124 5.77 11.42 -11.69
C ALA A 124 5.15 10.36 -12.62
N ASP A 125 4.96 10.74 -13.89
CA ASP A 125 4.46 9.87 -14.95
C ASP A 125 3.07 9.26 -14.66
N THR A 126 2.20 10.04 -14.00
CA THR A 126 0.80 9.67 -13.78
C THR A 126 -0.12 10.56 -14.63
N PRO A 127 -1.26 10.04 -15.13
CA PRO A 127 -2.24 10.84 -15.87
C PRO A 127 -2.94 11.82 -14.93
N TRP A 128 -2.48 13.07 -14.93
CA TRP A 128 -2.92 14.13 -14.04
C TRP A 128 -3.44 15.35 -14.81
N PRO A 129 -4.43 16.10 -14.37
CA PRO A 129 -5.13 15.99 -13.07
C PRO A 129 -6.27 14.96 -13.07
N PRO A 130 -6.65 14.44 -11.89
CA PRO A 130 -7.84 13.61 -11.74
C PRO A 130 -9.10 14.47 -11.85
N SER A 131 -10.21 13.86 -12.25
CA SER A 131 -11.54 14.41 -12.01
C SER A 131 -11.84 14.32 -10.51
N LEU A 132 -12.35 15.40 -9.92
CA LEU A 132 -12.74 15.45 -8.51
C LEU A 132 -14.11 16.08 -8.37
N SER A 133 -15.06 15.36 -7.81
CA SER A 133 -16.45 15.79 -7.63
C SER A 133 -16.91 15.58 -6.19
N LEU A 134 -17.78 16.48 -5.74
CA LEU A 134 -18.52 16.30 -4.49
C LEU A 134 -19.74 15.45 -4.75
N THR A 135 -20.02 14.55 -3.84
CA THR A 135 -21.19 13.66 -3.85
C THR A 135 -22.00 13.82 -2.57
N PRO A 136 -23.27 13.38 -2.52
CA PRO A 136 -24.02 13.39 -1.27
C PRO A 136 -23.34 12.61 -0.13
N ALA A 137 -22.55 11.59 -0.48
CA ALA A 137 -21.80 10.78 0.49
C ALA A 137 -20.41 11.37 0.85
N GLY A 138 -20.03 12.50 0.24
CA GLY A 138 -18.76 13.17 0.47
C GLY A 138 -18.05 13.63 -0.81
N TRP A 139 -17.20 12.82 -1.37
CA TRP A 139 -16.46 13.13 -2.61
C TRP A 139 -15.99 11.83 -3.30
N GLU A 140 -15.71 11.96 -4.58
CA GLU A 140 -15.10 10.94 -5.42
C GLU A 140 -14.08 11.58 -6.35
N ALA A 141 -12.97 10.89 -6.59
CA ALA A 141 -12.01 11.28 -7.61
C ALA A 141 -11.73 10.11 -8.56
N SER A 142 -11.50 10.43 -9.82
CA SER A 142 -11.16 9.43 -10.83
C SER A 142 -10.03 9.89 -11.74
N MET A 143 -9.34 8.93 -12.30
CA MET A 143 -8.22 9.16 -13.20
C MET A 143 -8.22 8.10 -14.30
N GLN A 144 -8.04 8.53 -15.55
CA GLN A 144 -7.96 7.62 -16.68
C GLN A 144 -6.67 6.80 -16.62
N TRP A 145 -6.76 5.52 -16.91
CA TRP A 145 -5.62 4.62 -17.03
C TRP A 145 -5.90 3.59 -18.13
N GLU A 146 -5.17 3.71 -19.24
CA GLU A 146 -5.41 2.92 -20.46
C GLU A 146 -6.87 3.08 -20.92
N ASP A 147 -7.58 1.98 -21.13
CA ASP A 147 -9.00 1.92 -21.51
C ASP A 147 -9.96 1.93 -20.32
N ARG A 148 -9.44 2.09 -19.10
CA ARG A 148 -10.16 2.02 -17.83
C ARG A 148 -10.03 3.32 -17.04
N SER A 149 -10.81 3.39 -15.98
CA SER A 149 -10.71 4.47 -14.98
C SER A 149 -10.40 3.91 -13.60
N ILE A 150 -9.54 4.59 -12.88
CA ILE A 150 -9.24 4.30 -11.47
C ILE A 150 -10.02 5.31 -10.64
N PHE A 151 -10.70 4.84 -9.63
CA PHE A 151 -11.53 5.65 -8.75
C PHE A 151 -11.04 5.58 -7.31
N ILE A 152 -11.28 6.63 -6.55
CA ILE A 152 -11.17 6.68 -5.10
C ILE A 152 -12.29 7.52 -4.53
N ARG A 153 -12.82 7.14 -3.38
CA ARG A 153 -13.87 7.89 -2.69
C ARG A 153 -13.52 8.18 -1.22
N ARG A 154 -14.43 8.87 -0.55
CA ARG A 154 -14.27 9.37 0.82
C ARG A 154 -13.81 8.31 1.84
N ASP A 155 -14.27 7.08 1.74
CA ASP A 155 -13.90 5.98 2.65
C ASP A 155 -12.52 5.38 2.35
N GLY A 156 -11.84 5.90 1.31
CA GLY A 156 -10.54 5.41 0.89
C GLY A 156 -10.59 4.17 0.00
N LYS A 157 -11.78 3.67 -0.36
CA LYS A 157 -11.89 2.56 -1.32
C LYS A 157 -11.37 3.00 -2.69
N VAL A 158 -10.46 2.19 -3.24
CA VAL A 158 -9.93 2.34 -4.61
C VAL A 158 -10.40 1.16 -5.45
N TRP A 159 -10.86 1.45 -6.67
CA TRP A 159 -11.24 0.39 -7.63
C TRP A 159 -10.94 0.82 -9.06
N VAL A 160 -11.05 -0.11 -9.99
CA VAL A 160 -10.82 0.07 -11.43
C VAL A 160 -12.04 -0.41 -12.16
N GLU A 161 -12.52 0.38 -13.11
CA GLU A 161 -13.62 0.07 -14.03
C GLU A 161 -13.20 0.32 -15.48
#